data_8714407a1aec98fdbb854c4567b2b6b7
#
_entry.id   8714407a1aec98fdbb854c4567b2b6b7
#
_cell.length_a   1.000
_cell.length_b   1.000
_cell.length_c   1.000
_cell.angle_alpha   90.00
_cell.angle_beta   90.00
_cell.angle_gamma   90.00
#
_symmetry.space_group_name_H-M   'P 1'
#
loop_
_entity.id
_entity.type
_entity.pdbx_description
1 polymer ?
#
loop_
_entity_poly.entity_id
_entity_poly.type
_entity_poly.pdbx_seq_one_letter_code
_entity_poly.pdbx_strand_id
1 'polypeptide(L)'
;MNHKIVLFTLGRVVLIEAALLVLPMAVSLLYGERCALSFALTIVLAAAIGSLLCLLCRGGRGTSSIKDGFMIVALAWSVLSAIGALPFVFSKEIPSYIDAFFETVSGFTTTGATILTDVEALSRGMLFWRGFTHWIGGMGILVFVVMLVNTPDRSINILKAEMPGPTVDKLVPKSKDTARTLYIIYTALTALEVIFLLLGGMSLFDSVVHALSTAGTGGFGAYNASAANFSPYIQWVLTVFMFLFAINFNLFYLILLGRMRDVFRNTEFRVYLAIVLVSVAVITAEIMPLYRTFSDSLRQAAFQVASIISTTGFITADFTVWTPLSKVLLLGLMFVGGCAGSTAGGLKVSRVAILFKMMRRELRHTLRPRVVDVIKMDGRRLDEQTAHSVAVYFALYILSIAALIVSLSFSRFDLETNLFAAISCFNNVGPGFGMAGPVGNYSPYPPLFKLFLSAGMLLGRLE
;
A
#
# COMPACT_ATOMS: atom_id res chain seq x y z
N MET A 1 -11.41 -8.62 -26.45
CA MET A 1 -10.26 -8.02 -25.78
C MET A 1 -9.33 -7.41 -26.83
N ASN A 2 -8.96 -6.15 -26.68
CA ASN A 2 -8.13 -5.45 -27.69
C ASN A 2 -6.66 -5.42 -27.25
N HIS A 3 -5.91 -6.44 -27.61
CA HIS A 3 -4.49 -6.58 -27.25
C HIS A 3 -3.62 -5.38 -27.67
N LYS A 4 -3.94 -4.71 -28.79
CA LYS A 4 -3.21 -3.52 -29.25
C LYS A 4 -3.36 -2.34 -28.30
N ILE A 5 -4.57 -2.14 -27.72
CA ILE A 5 -4.82 -1.08 -26.76
C ILE A 5 -4.07 -1.39 -25.44
N VAL A 6 -4.11 -2.64 -24.98
CA VAL A 6 -3.41 -3.07 -23.78
C VAL A 6 -1.91 -2.82 -23.91
N LEU A 7 -1.27 -3.34 -24.96
CA LEU A 7 0.17 -3.18 -25.22
C LEU A 7 0.58 -1.70 -25.41
N PHE A 8 -0.22 -0.92 -26.12
CA PHE A 8 0.03 0.52 -26.28
C PHE A 8 0.02 1.27 -24.93
N THR A 9 -0.95 0.94 -24.07
CA THR A 9 -1.04 1.55 -22.74
C THR A 9 0.13 1.12 -21.85
N LEU A 10 0.49 -0.16 -21.86
CA LEU A 10 1.68 -0.67 -21.16
C LEU A 10 2.96 0.02 -21.64
N GLY A 11 3.13 0.22 -22.96
CA GLY A 11 4.26 0.96 -23.51
C GLY A 11 4.38 2.38 -22.94
N ARG A 12 3.23 3.07 -22.78
CA ARG A 12 3.21 4.40 -22.13
C ARG A 12 3.56 4.34 -20.64
N VAL A 13 3.07 3.34 -19.94
CA VAL A 13 3.40 3.13 -18.52
C VAL A 13 4.90 2.94 -18.34
N VAL A 14 5.52 2.12 -19.17
CA VAL A 14 6.98 1.89 -19.18
C VAL A 14 7.77 3.15 -19.50
N LEU A 15 7.30 3.99 -20.44
CA LEU A 15 7.93 5.29 -20.73
C LEU A 15 7.85 6.25 -19.56
N ILE A 16 6.75 6.23 -18.82
CA ILE A 16 6.59 7.03 -17.60
C ILE A 16 7.56 6.53 -16.51
N GLU A 17 7.70 5.22 -16.33
CA GLU A 17 8.66 4.65 -15.40
C GLU A 17 10.10 5.05 -15.76
N ALA A 18 10.47 5.01 -17.04
CA ALA A 18 11.77 5.49 -17.51
C ALA A 18 12.02 6.95 -17.14
N ALA A 19 11.00 7.81 -17.23
CA ALA A 19 11.10 9.21 -16.80
C ALA A 19 11.22 9.34 -15.26
N LEU A 20 10.51 8.52 -14.49
CA LEU A 20 10.57 8.52 -13.03
C LEU A 20 11.93 8.03 -12.50
N LEU A 21 12.58 7.09 -13.18
CA LEU A 21 13.93 6.60 -12.84
C LEU A 21 15.03 7.67 -12.96
N VAL A 22 14.75 8.81 -13.62
CA VAL A 22 15.69 9.95 -13.66
C VAL A 22 15.89 10.55 -12.26
N LEU A 23 14.90 10.50 -11.36
CA LEU A 23 15.03 11.05 -10.01
C LEU A 23 16.04 10.27 -9.15
N PRO A 24 15.94 8.93 -8.99
CA PRO A 24 16.95 8.18 -8.24
C PRO A 24 18.34 8.23 -8.93
N MET A 25 18.39 8.31 -10.26
CA MET A 25 19.66 8.56 -10.97
C MET A 25 20.27 9.90 -10.57
N ALA A 26 19.48 10.97 -10.49
CA ALA A 26 19.96 12.28 -10.06
C ALA A 26 20.46 12.25 -8.60
N VAL A 27 19.75 11.55 -7.70
CA VAL A 27 20.21 11.33 -6.32
C VAL A 27 21.56 10.60 -6.32
N SER A 28 21.70 9.50 -7.07
CA SER A 28 22.95 8.77 -7.19
C SER A 28 24.13 9.63 -7.67
N LEU A 29 23.87 10.52 -8.64
CA LEU A 29 24.87 11.46 -9.16
C LEU A 29 25.26 12.51 -8.13
N LEU A 30 24.31 13.05 -7.36
CA LEU A 30 24.58 14.01 -6.29
C LEU A 30 25.47 13.45 -5.18
N TYR A 31 25.35 12.15 -4.90
CA TYR A 31 26.20 11.46 -3.92
C TYR A 31 27.45 10.81 -4.53
N GLY A 32 27.66 10.93 -5.85
CA GLY A 32 28.85 10.37 -6.53
C GLY A 32 28.88 8.85 -6.58
N GLU A 33 27.72 8.18 -6.58
CA GLU A 33 27.59 6.74 -6.51
C GLU A 33 27.65 6.06 -7.88
N ARG A 34 28.24 4.86 -7.95
CA ARG A 34 28.34 4.09 -9.19
C ARG A 34 27.00 3.55 -9.70
N CYS A 35 26.00 3.42 -8.84
CA CYS A 35 24.66 2.94 -9.21
C CYS A 35 23.94 3.87 -10.20
N ALA A 36 24.40 5.12 -10.39
CA ALA A 36 23.88 6.02 -11.43
C ALA A 36 23.91 5.39 -12.83
N LEU A 37 24.95 4.61 -13.15
CA LEU A 37 25.04 3.91 -14.43
C LEU A 37 23.95 2.83 -14.58
N SER A 38 23.62 2.12 -13.50
CA SER A 38 22.57 1.10 -13.49
C SER A 38 21.20 1.70 -13.77
N PHE A 39 20.92 2.87 -13.20
CA PHE A 39 19.70 3.62 -13.53
C PHE A 39 19.71 4.08 -14.99
N ALA A 40 20.81 4.63 -15.49
CA ALA A 40 20.91 5.08 -16.88
C ALA A 40 20.66 3.92 -17.87
N LEU A 41 21.26 2.75 -17.66
CA LEU A 41 21.04 1.56 -18.48
C LEU A 41 19.57 1.11 -18.44
N THR A 42 18.94 1.13 -17.27
CA THR A 42 17.53 0.77 -17.12
C THR A 42 16.62 1.78 -17.83
N ILE A 43 16.91 3.08 -17.73
CA ILE A 43 16.17 4.15 -18.44
C ILE A 43 16.21 3.92 -19.95
N VAL A 44 17.40 3.66 -20.51
CA VAL A 44 17.56 3.40 -21.96
C VAL A 44 16.78 2.17 -22.39
N LEU A 45 16.87 1.08 -21.62
CA LEU A 45 16.16 -0.17 -21.91
C LEU A 45 14.64 0.03 -21.82
N ALA A 46 14.15 0.65 -20.76
CA ALA A 46 12.74 0.94 -20.57
C ALA A 46 12.20 1.88 -21.67
N ALA A 47 12.94 2.93 -22.02
CA ALA A 47 12.58 3.83 -23.12
C ALA A 47 12.53 3.10 -24.47
N ALA A 48 13.46 2.20 -24.75
CA ALA A 48 13.47 1.38 -25.96
C ALA A 48 12.25 0.45 -26.02
N ILE A 49 11.99 -0.32 -24.95
CA ILE A 49 10.84 -1.23 -24.85
C ILE A 49 9.52 -0.45 -24.97
N GLY A 50 9.36 0.62 -24.19
CA GLY A 50 8.15 1.43 -24.20
C GLY A 50 7.87 2.08 -25.55
N SER A 51 8.91 2.63 -26.20
CA SER A 51 8.79 3.21 -27.54
C SER A 51 8.44 2.17 -28.59
N LEU A 52 9.07 0.99 -28.54
CA LEU A 52 8.77 -0.13 -29.45
C LEU A 52 7.30 -0.57 -29.32
N LEU A 53 6.82 -0.78 -28.09
CA LEU A 53 5.43 -1.14 -27.84
C LEU A 53 4.45 -0.07 -28.36
N CYS A 54 4.76 1.21 -28.15
CA CYS A 54 3.94 2.31 -28.62
C CYS A 54 3.93 2.39 -30.16
N LEU A 55 5.05 2.15 -30.82
CA LEU A 55 5.15 2.17 -32.29
C LEU A 55 4.42 0.99 -32.94
N LEU A 56 4.66 -0.24 -32.47
CA LEU A 56 4.06 -1.46 -33.00
C LEU A 56 2.52 -1.49 -32.81
N CYS A 57 2.02 -0.90 -31.72
CA CYS A 57 0.61 -0.90 -31.39
C CYS A 57 -0.10 0.43 -31.73
N ARG A 58 0.55 1.31 -32.48
CA ARG A 58 0.02 2.59 -32.94
C ARG A 58 -1.14 2.37 -33.93
N GLY A 59 -2.37 2.55 -33.47
CA GLY A 59 -3.56 2.35 -34.33
C GLY A 59 -4.67 1.51 -33.74
N GLY A 60 -4.53 1.06 -32.50
CA GLY A 60 -5.63 0.47 -31.75
C GLY A 60 -6.75 1.49 -31.54
N ARG A 61 -7.58 1.74 -32.59
CA ARG A 61 -8.79 2.54 -32.53
C ARG A 61 -9.91 1.66 -32.00
N GLY A 62 -10.53 2.02 -30.88
CA GLY A 62 -11.68 1.31 -30.30
C GLY A 62 -11.93 1.76 -28.86
N THR A 63 -13.14 1.57 -28.39
CA THR A 63 -13.50 1.78 -26.98
C THR A 63 -12.87 0.68 -26.13
N SER A 64 -12.21 1.07 -25.04
CA SER A 64 -11.66 0.14 -24.03
C SER A 64 -12.82 -0.49 -23.27
N SER A 65 -12.88 -1.81 -23.21
CA SER A 65 -13.84 -2.51 -22.35
C SER A 65 -13.36 -2.51 -20.90
N ILE A 66 -14.28 -2.79 -19.97
CA ILE A 66 -13.93 -2.94 -18.54
C ILE A 66 -12.88 -4.06 -18.36
N LYS A 67 -13.00 -5.16 -19.15
CA LYS A 67 -12.02 -6.26 -19.14
C LYS A 67 -10.62 -5.82 -19.56
N ASP A 68 -10.51 -4.92 -20.55
CA ASP A 68 -9.22 -4.35 -20.97
C ASP A 68 -8.63 -3.49 -19.86
N GLY A 69 -9.45 -2.75 -19.08
CA GLY A 69 -9.02 -1.98 -17.93
C GLY A 69 -8.36 -2.86 -16.85
N PHE A 70 -9.03 -3.91 -16.41
CA PHE A 70 -8.47 -4.86 -15.43
C PHE A 70 -7.18 -5.51 -15.91
N MET A 71 -7.10 -5.91 -17.18
CA MET A 71 -5.89 -6.50 -17.75
C MET A 71 -4.73 -5.50 -17.78
N ILE A 72 -4.99 -4.24 -18.14
CA ILE A 72 -3.99 -3.17 -18.13
C ILE A 72 -3.45 -2.97 -16.71
N VAL A 73 -4.34 -2.91 -15.71
CA VAL A 73 -3.95 -2.72 -14.31
C VAL A 73 -3.06 -3.87 -13.84
N ALA A 74 -3.50 -5.12 -14.00
CA ALA A 74 -2.76 -6.29 -13.54
C ALA A 74 -1.37 -6.42 -14.22
N LEU A 75 -1.32 -6.22 -15.54
CA LEU A 75 -0.06 -6.30 -16.28
C LEU A 75 0.87 -5.11 -15.99
N ALA A 76 0.32 -3.90 -15.76
CA ALA A 76 1.13 -2.73 -15.46
C ALA A 76 1.93 -2.92 -14.18
N TRP A 77 1.31 -3.39 -13.09
CA TRP A 77 2.01 -3.68 -11.83
C TRP A 77 3.14 -4.69 -12.01
N SER A 78 2.88 -5.78 -12.76
CA SER A 78 3.88 -6.81 -13.02
C SER A 78 5.05 -6.30 -13.89
N VAL A 79 4.75 -5.54 -14.96
CA VAL A 79 5.76 -5.01 -15.87
C VAL A 79 6.62 -3.94 -15.20
N LEU A 80 6.00 -3.02 -14.44
CA LEU A 80 6.72 -2.03 -13.66
C LEU A 80 7.67 -2.67 -12.65
N SER A 81 7.19 -3.68 -11.91
CA SER A 81 8.05 -4.38 -10.96
C SER A 81 9.20 -5.12 -11.64
N ALA A 82 8.97 -5.67 -12.84
CA ALA A 82 10.01 -6.35 -13.60
C ALA A 82 11.11 -5.40 -14.12
N ILE A 83 10.72 -4.20 -14.58
CA ILE A 83 11.67 -3.19 -15.06
C ILE A 83 12.33 -2.49 -13.87
N GLY A 84 11.58 -2.12 -12.85
CA GLY A 84 12.08 -1.47 -11.64
C GLY A 84 13.04 -2.32 -10.81
N ALA A 85 13.11 -3.64 -11.04
CA ALA A 85 14.10 -4.56 -10.47
C ALA A 85 15.47 -4.43 -11.12
N LEU A 86 15.56 -3.99 -12.38
CA LEU A 86 16.81 -3.96 -13.15
C LEU A 86 17.92 -3.09 -12.53
N PRO A 87 17.64 -1.90 -11.96
CA PRO A 87 18.70 -1.12 -11.31
C PRO A 87 19.43 -1.89 -10.22
N PHE A 88 18.73 -2.68 -9.39
CA PHE A 88 19.31 -3.49 -8.33
C PHE A 88 20.21 -4.61 -8.88
N VAL A 89 19.80 -5.24 -9.97
CA VAL A 89 20.57 -6.31 -10.62
C VAL A 89 21.81 -5.74 -11.32
N PHE A 90 21.68 -4.63 -12.05
CA PHE A 90 22.80 -4.01 -12.76
C PHE A 90 23.85 -3.41 -11.83
N SER A 91 23.43 -2.89 -10.67
CA SER A 91 24.35 -2.42 -9.63
C SER A 91 25.02 -3.57 -8.85
N LYS A 92 24.48 -4.78 -8.93
CA LYS A 92 24.83 -5.97 -8.14
C LYS A 92 24.55 -5.81 -6.63
N GLU A 93 23.78 -4.83 -6.22
CA GLU A 93 23.36 -4.68 -4.82
C GLU A 93 22.34 -5.77 -4.44
N ILE A 94 21.49 -6.20 -5.38
CA ILE A 94 20.68 -7.42 -5.30
C ILE A 94 20.96 -8.24 -6.57
N PRO A 95 21.94 -9.19 -6.53
CA PRO A 95 22.37 -9.89 -7.73
C PRO A 95 21.33 -10.83 -8.33
N SER A 96 20.46 -11.41 -7.49
CA SER A 96 19.39 -12.31 -7.92
C SER A 96 18.22 -11.50 -8.49
N TYR A 97 17.85 -11.76 -9.74
CA TYR A 97 16.70 -11.09 -10.36
C TYR A 97 15.37 -11.39 -9.64
N ILE A 98 15.19 -12.61 -9.13
CA ILE A 98 13.98 -12.98 -8.39
C ILE A 98 13.89 -12.19 -7.08
N ASP A 99 15.01 -12.00 -6.40
CA ASP A 99 15.08 -11.22 -5.17
C ASP A 99 14.84 -9.73 -5.45
N ALA A 100 15.45 -9.18 -6.49
CA ALA A 100 15.22 -7.81 -6.95
C ALA A 100 13.75 -7.60 -7.39
N PHE A 101 13.15 -8.57 -8.05
CA PHE A 101 11.74 -8.55 -8.44
C PHE A 101 10.83 -8.57 -7.22
N PHE A 102 11.09 -9.43 -6.23
CA PHE A 102 10.35 -9.46 -4.96
C PHE A 102 10.40 -8.10 -4.25
N GLU A 103 11.62 -7.52 -4.11
CA GLU A 103 11.83 -6.22 -3.48
C GLU A 103 11.04 -5.11 -4.21
N THR A 104 11.05 -5.14 -5.54
CA THR A 104 10.36 -4.13 -6.35
C THR A 104 8.85 -4.32 -6.38
N VAL A 105 8.36 -5.58 -6.40
CA VAL A 105 6.93 -5.87 -6.22
C VAL A 105 6.48 -5.34 -4.86
N SER A 106 7.23 -5.65 -3.79
CA SER A 106 6.96 -5.13 -2.45
C SER A 106 6.98 -3.60 -2.42
N GLY A 107 7.90 -2.98 -3.19
CA GLY A 107 7.97 -1.53 -3.36
C GLY A 107 6.70 -0.96 -4.00
N PHE A 108 6.37 -1.36 -5.20
CA PHE A 108 5.22 -0.81 -5.92
C PHE A 108 3.87 -1.18 -5.29
N THR A 109 3.71 -2.39 -4.75
CA THR A 109 2.48 -2.78 -4.04
C THR A 109 2.39 -2.19 -2.64
N THR A 110 3.39 -1.41 -2.24
CA THR A 110 3.47 -0.77 -0.92
C THR A 110 3.38 -1.75 0.24
N THR A 111 3.98 -2.93 0.09
CA THR A 111 3.96 -3.99 1.09
C THR A 111 5.03 -3.79 2.17
N GLY A 112 6.25 -3.38 1.78
CA GLY A 112 7.36 -3.20 2.73
C GLY A 112 8.05 -4.49 3.17
N ALA A 113 7.68 -5.65 2.63
CA ALA A 113 8.40 -6.90 2.82
C ALA A 113 9.74 -6.84 2.10
N THR A 114 10.84 -7.16 2.78
CA THR A 114 12.20 -7.05 2.21
C THR A 114 12.96 -8.39 2.26
N ILE A 115 13.78 -8.61 1.24
CA ILE A 115 14.75 -9.72 1.22
C ILE A 115 16.13 -9.25 1.72
N LEU A 116 16.30 -7.97 2.01
CA LEU A 116 17.57 -7.43 2.44
C LEU A 116 17.86 -7.81 3.89
N THR A 117 19.05 -8.31 4.13
CA THR A 117 19.57 -8.60 5.47
C THR A 117 20.26 -7.38 6.07
N ASP A 118 20.78 -6.49 5.23
CA ASP A 118 21.38 -5.21 5.60
C ASP A 118 20.94 -4.12 4.60
N VAL A 119 20.01 -3.29 5.06
CA VAL A 119 19.46 -2.17 4.28
C VAL A 119 20.47 -1.03 4.19
N GLU A 120 21.30 -0.85 5.21
CA GLU A 120 22.26 0.25 5.32
C GLU A 120 23.45 0.08 4.37
N ALA A 121 23.68 -1.15 3.86
CA ALA A 121 24.68 -1.43 2.84
C ALA A 121 24.30 -0.92 1.44
N LEU A 122 23.02 -0.60 1.19
CA LEU A 122 22.58 -0.08 -0.10
C LEU A 122 23.08 1.36 -0.33
N SER A 123 23.33 1.68 -1.60
CA SER A 123 23.57 3.05 -2.04
C SER A 123 22.34 3.95 -1.80
N ARG A 124 22.57 5.24 -1.60
CA ARG A 124 21.48 6.22 -1.37
C ARG A 124 20.52 6.31 -2.54
N GLY A 125 21.02 6.18 -3.77
CA GLY A 125 20.18 6.11 -4.94
C GLY A 125 19.21 4.93 -4.91
N MET A 126 19.64 3.75 -4.45
CA MET A 126 18.79 2.56 -4.31
C MET A 126 17.83 2.69 -3.12
N LEU A 127 18.27 3.24 -1.99
CA LEU A 127 17.39 3.56 -0.86
C LEU A 127 16.29 4.55 -1.27
N PHE A 128 16.64 5.59 -2.02
CA PHE A 128 15.67 6.52 -2.57
C PHE A 128 14.69 5.82 -3.51
N TRP A 129 15.19 4.95 -4.42
CA TRP A 129 14.32 4.20 -5.33
C TRP A 129 13.32 3.33 -4.59
N ARG A 130 13.74 2.61 -3.55
CA ARG A 130 12.84 1.82 -2.68
C ARG A 130 11.71 2.68 -2.11
N GLY A 131 12.03 3.79 -1.44
CA GLY A 131 11.02 4.72 -0.91
C GLY A 131 10.14 5.34 -1.99
N PHE A 132 10.73 5.66 -3.16
CA PHE A 132 10.01 6.27 -4.26
C PHE A 132 9.04 5.30 -4.94
N THR A 133 9.35 3.99 -5.03
CA THR A 133 8.40 2.98 -5.49
C THR A 133 7.15 2.93 -4.61
N HIS A 134 7.28 3.08 -3.28
CA HIS A 134 6.13 3.21 -2.38
C HIS A 134 5.29 4.44 -2.69
N TRP A 135 5.93 5.58 -2.89
CA TRP A 135 5.22 6.82 -3.19
C TRP A 135 4.43 6.73 -4.50
N ILE A 136 5.04 6.15 -5.54
CA ILE A 136 4.37 5.89 -6.84
C ILE A 136 3.22 4.90 -6.65
N GLY A 137 3.46 3.81 -5.91
CA GLY A 137 2.50 2.74 -5.66
C GLY A 137 1.30 3.17 -4.81
N GLY A 138 1.51 4.07 -3.84
CA GLY A 138 0.48 4.49 -2.89
C GLY A 138 -0.76 5.08 -3.53
N MET A 139 -0.59 6.04 -4.44
CA MET A 139 -1.71 6.64 -5.19
C MET A 139 -2.09 5.89 -6.46
N GLY A 140 -1.40 4.79 -6.76
CA GLY A 140 -1.59 4.02 -7.96
C GLY A 140 -1.00 4.69 -9.21
N ILE A 141 -0.11 3.98 -9.88
CA ILE A 141 0.57 4.50 -11.07
C ILE A 141 -0.41 4.79 -12.22
N LEU A 142 -1.51 4.04 -12.30
CA LEU A 142 -2.49 4.22 -13.37
C LEU A 142 -3.35 5.45 -13.17
N VAL A 143 -3.58 5.87 -11.93
CA VAL A 143 -4.19 7.19 -11.65
C VAL A 143 -3.27 8.30 -12.15
N PHE A 144 -1.95 8.15 -11.97
CA PHE A 144 -0.95 9.06 -12.52
C PHE A 144 -0.95 9.07 -14.06
N VAL A 145 -1.02 7.87 -14.68
CA VAL A 145 -1.15 7.74 -16.15
C VAL A 145 -2.44 8.38 -16.68
N VAL A 146 -3.56 8.19 -15.98
CA VAL A 146 -4.85 8.82 -16.33
C VAL A 146 -4.75 10.35 -16.27
N MET A 147 -4.02 10.89 -15.31
CA MET A 147 -3.80 12.32 -15.18
C MET A 147 -3.00 12.90 -16.37
N LEU A 148 -2.00 12.14 -16.86
CA LEU A 148 -1.12 12.57 -17.96
C LEU A 148 -1.70 12.32 -19.35
N VAL A 149 -2.59 11.33 -19.52
CA VAL A 149 -3.12 10.92 -20.82
C VAL A 149 -4.48 11.56 -21.10
N ASN A 150 -4.56 12.37 -22.16
CA ASN A 150 -5.78 13.06 -22.59
C ASN A 150 -6.75 12.15 -23.39
N THR A 151 -7.31 11.10 -22.78
CA THR A 151 -8.34 10.26 -23.42
C THR A 151 -9.53 10.07 -22.48
N PRO A 152 -10.62 10.87 -22.61
CA PRO A 152 -11.73 10.88 -21.65
C PRO A 152 -12.43 9.53 -21.45
N ASP A 153 -12.65 8.77 -22.53
CA ASP A 153 -13.42 7.53 -22.49
C ASP A 153 -12.65 6.32 -21.92
N ARG A 154 -11.33 6.37 -21.94
CA ARG A 154 -10.46 5.27 -21.44
C ARG A 154 -10.13 5.42 -19.96
N SER A 155 -10.06 6.65 -19.48
CA SER A 155 -9.63 6.99 -18.12
C SER A 155 -10.61 6.49 -17.04
N ILE A 156 -11.91 6.50 -17.31
CA ILE A 156 -12.93 6.09 -16.33
C ILE A 156 -12.85 4.61 -15.99
N ASN A 157 -12.62 3.73 -16.98
CA ASN A 157 -12.54 2.29 -16.76
C ASN A 157 -11.27 1.88 -16.02
N ILE A 158 -10.16 2.55 -16.29
CA ILE A 158 -8.89 2.35 -15.58
C ILE A 158 -9.02 2.84 -14.12
N LEU A 159 -9.59 4.03 -13.91
CA LEU A 159 -9.78 4.59 -12.58
C LEU A 159 -10.70 3.72 -11.70
N LYS A 160 -11.77 3.16 -12.29
CA LYS A 160 -12.66 2.23 -11.58
C LYS A 160 -11.99 0.91 -11.24
N ALA A 161 -11.02 0.47 -12.03
CA ALA A 161 -10.27 -0.76 -11.78
C ALA A 161 -9.20 -0.59 -10.70
N GLU A 162 -8.65 0.62 -10.53
CA GLU A 162 -7.57 0.90 -9.58
C GLU A 162 -8.04 1.47 -8.24
N MET A 163 -9.24 2.04 -8.20
CA MET A 163 -9.85 2.57 -6.96
C MET A 163 -11.15 1.82 -6.63
N PRO A 164 -11.06 0.55 -6.25
CA PRO A 164 -12.23 -0.21 -5.87
C PRO A 164 -12.75 0.27 -4.52
N GLY A 165 -14.02 0.57 -4.47
CA GLY A 165 -14.72 0.95 -3.24
C GLY A 165 -16.22 1.01 -3.47
N PRO A 166 -17.03 0.77 -2.43
CA PRO A 166 -18.49 0.74 -2.55
C PRO A 166 -19.12 2.10 -2.88
N THR A 167 -18.35 3.19 -2.86
CA THR A 167 -18.83 4.54 -3.17
C THR A 167 -17.74 5.34 -3.88
N VAL A 168 -17.70 5.24 -5.21
CA VAL A 168 -17.05 6.27 -6.01
C VAL A 168 -18.03 7.44 -6.11
N ASP A 169 -18.17 8.23 -5.06
CA ASP A 169 -18.97 9.45 -5.11
C ASP A 169 -18.27 10.45 -6.03
N LYS A 170 -19.00 10.88 -7.06
CA LYS A 170 -18.57 11.84 -8.08
C LYS A 170 -18.36 13.21 -7.44
N LEU A 171 -17.20 13.43 -6.84
CA LEU A 171 -16.86 14.74 -6.27
C LEU A 171 -16.53 15.81 -7.31
N VAL A 172 -16.06 15.36 -8.50
CA VAL A 172 -15.71 16.24 -9.61
C VAL A 172 -16.27 15.68 -10.92
N PRO A 173 -16.85 16.52 -11.81
CA PRO A 173 -17.48 16.07 -13.04
C PRO A 173 -16.55 15.35 -14.03
N LYS A 174 -15.22 15.57 -13.92
CA LYS A 174 -14.20 14.98 -14.79
C LYS A 174 -13.24 14.13 -13.97
N SER A 175 -13.09 12.87 -14.31
CA SER A 175 -12.17 11.92 -13.64
C SER A 175 -10.72 12.44 -13.56
N LYS A 176 -10.26 13.22 -14.54
CA LYS A 176 -8.94 13.85 -14.58
C LYS A 176 -8.77 14.91 -13.50
N ASP A 177 -9.77 15.78 -13.29
CA ASP A 177 -9.71 16.84 -12.28
C ASP A 177 -9.73 16.24 -10.86
N THR A 178 -10.50 15.17 -10.66
CA THR A 178 -10.48 14.39 -9.39
C THR A 178 -9.08 13.82 -9.13
N ALA A 179 -8.51 13.11 -10.10
CA ALA A 179 -7.17 12.53 -9.95
C ALA A 179 -6.12 13.60 -9.64
N ARG A 180 -6.15 14.75 -10.36
CA ARG A 180 -5.24 15.87 -10.12
C ARG A 180 -5.35 16.40 -8.70
N THR A 181 -6.56 16.62 -8.21
CA THR A 181 -6.78 17.14 -6.85
C THR A 181 -6.26 16.18 -5.79
N LEU A 182 -6.52 14.86 -5.93
CA LEU A 182 -6.02 13.86 -5.02
C LEU A 182 -4.48 13.80 -5.01
N TYR A 183 -3.83 13.90 -6.19
CA TYR A 183 -2.36 13.97 -6.26
C TYR A 183 -1.78 15.22 -5.61
N ILE A 184 -2.44 16.38 -5.77
CA ILE A 184 -2.01 17.61 -5.10
C ILE A 184 -2.07 17.44 -3.58
N ILE A 185 -3.17 16.89 -3.04
CA ILE A 185 -3.33 16.63 -1.61
C ILE A 185 -2.25 15.65 -1.13
N TYR A 186 -2.03 14.56 -1.86
CA TYR A 186 -1.03 13.56 -1.55
C TYR A 186 0.39 14.15 -1.47
N THR A 187 0.78 14.89 -2.50
CA THR A 187 2.10 15.54 -2.56
C THR A 187 2.26 16.61 -1.47
N ALA A 188 1.20 17.39 -1.20
CA ALA A 188 1.22 18.41 -0.15
C ALA A 188 1.38 17.79 1.25
N LEU A 189 0.68 16.69 1.54
CA LEU A 189 0.84 15.96 2.80
C LEU A 189 2.22 15.34 2.92
N THR A 190 2.77 14.77 1.84
CA THR A 190 4.15 14.24 1.83
C THR A 190 5.18 15.35 2.12
N ALA A 191 5.04 16.51 1.46
CA ALA A 191 5.93 17.65 1.70
C ALA A 191 5.81 18.18 3.14
N LEU A 192 4.60 18.21 3.69
CA LEU A 192 4.35 18.60 5.07
C LEU A 192 5.05 17.64 6.04
N GLU A 193 4.97 16.33 5.81
CA GLU A 193 5.67 15.32 6.61
C GLU A 193 7.19 15.54 6.57
N VAL A 194 7.78 15.76 5.39
CA VAL A 194 9.22 16.07 5.26
C VAL A 194 9.60 17.27 6.14
N ILE A 195 8.80 18.33 6.15
CA ILE A 195 9.05 19.52 6.98
C ILE A 195 9.05 19.16 8.48
N PHE A 196 8.05 18.38 8.95
CA PHE A 196 7.99 17.96 10.36
C PHE A 196 9.16 17.04 10.75
N LEU A 197 9.59 16.14 9.86
CA LEU A 197 10.74 15.27 10.11
C LEU A 197 12.05 16.09 10.20
N LEU A 198 12.23 17.08 9.32
CA LEU A 198 13.36 18.02 9.37
C LEU A 198 13.37 18.83 10.67
N LEU A 199 12.22 19.33 11.12
CA LEU A 199 12.09 20.02 12.41
C LEU A 199 12.45 19.11 13.59
N GLY A 200 12.30 17.79 13.44
CA GLY A 200 12.73 16.78 14.41
C GLY A 200 14.24 16.49 14.39
N GLY A 201 15.01 17.15 13.52
CA GLY A 201 16.46 16.98 13.40
C GLY A 201 16.89 15.81 12.51
N MET A 202 15.96 15.22 11.72
CA MET A 202 16.30 14.20 10.74
C MET A 202 17.01 14.83 9.54
N SER A 203 17.95 14.11 8.89
CA SER A 203 18.61 14.59 7.67
C SER A 203 17.58 14.79 6.54
N LEU A 204 17.88 15.66 5.57
CA LEU A 204 16.99 15.88 4.42
C LEU A 204 16.76 14.58 3.64
N PHE A 205 17.80 13.79 3.43
CA PHE A 205 17.71 12.53 2.71
C PHE A 205 16.78 11.54 3.44
N ASP A 206 17.02 11.33 4.74
CA ASP A 206 16.21 10.41 5.53
C ASP A 206 14.75 10.89 5.65
N SER A 207 14.54 12.20 5.83
CA SER A 207 13.21 12.80 5.87
C SER A 207 12.42 12.54 4.58
N VAL A 208 13.07 12.69 3.43
CA VAL A 208 12.44 12.42 2.14
C VAL A 208 12.14 10.93 1.96
N VAL A 209 13.11 10.05 2.23
CA VAL A 209 12.92 8.59 2.06
C VAL A 209 11.80 8.07 2.96
N HIS A 210 11.77 8.48 4.25
CA HIS A 210 10.72 8.05 5.17
C HIS A 210 9.37 8.66 4.82
N ALA A 211 9.28 9.93 4.44
CA ALA A 211 8.02 10.55 4.04
C ALA A 211 7.45 9.92 2.76
N LEU A 212 8.29 9.56 1.77
CA LEU A 212 7.85 8.84 0.58
C LEU A 212 7.25 7.47 0.95
N SER A 213 7.89 6.75 1.86
CA SER A 213 7.44 5.44 2.31
C SER A 213 6.19 5.52 3.20
N THR A 214 6.09 6.54 4.08
CA THR A 214 4.89 6.78 4.91
C THR A 214 3.70 7.15 4.03
N ALA A 215 3.91 8.08 3.09
CA ALA A 215 2.85 8.52 2.18
C ALA A 215 2.30 7.36 1.33
N GLY A 216 3.19 6.52 0.82
CA GLY A 216 2.81 5.29 0.12
C GLY A 216 2.20 4.23 1.03
N THR A 217 2.32 4.37 2.36
CA THR A 217 1.98 3.34 3.35
C THR A 217 2.73 2.02 3.10
N GLY A 218 4.05 2.10 2.86
CA GLY A 218 4.82 0.94 2.43
C GLY A 218 5.93 0.49 3.40
N GLY A 219 6.49 1.39 4.25
CA GLY A 219 7.37 1.01 5.35
C GLY A 219 8.83 0.73 5.03
N PHE A 220 9.30 0.91 3.80
CA PHE A 220 10.73 0.85 3.51
C PHE A 220 11.44 2.04 4.17
N GLY A 221 12.39 1.74 5.06
CA GLY A 221 13.28 2.72 5.69
C GLY A 221 14.68 2.68 5.11
N ALA A 222 15.53 3.59 5.60
CA ALA A 222 16.95 3.63 5.31
C ALA A 222 17.80 2.89 6.37
N TYR A 223 17.18 2.36 7.42
CA TYR A 223 17.85 1.76 8.58
C TYR A 223 17.37 0.36 8.86
N ASN A 224 18.28 -0.53 9.29
CA ASN A 224 17.95 -1.91 9.68
C ASN A 224 17.00 -1.96 10.88
N ALA A 225 17.15 -1.01 11.82
CA ALA A 225 16.27 -0.90 12.98
C ALA A 225 14.92 -0.22 12.66
N SER A 226 14.59 0.05 11.38
CA SER A 226 13.41 0.81 10.98
C SER A 226 13.33 2.15 11.74
N ALA A 227 12.24 2.43 12.46
CA ALA A 227 12.05 3.66 13.23
C ALA A 227 12.41 3.55 14.72
N ALA A 228 13.00 2.42 15.18
CA ALA A 228 13.26 2.18 16.60
C ALA A 228 14.24 3.17 17.22
N ASN A 229 15.25 3.60 16.47
CA ASN A 229 16.32 4.49 16.95
C ASN A 229 15.98 5.99 16.81
N PHE A 230 14.81 6.34 16.29
CA PHE A 230 14.41 7.73 16.14
C PHE A 230 13.94 8.33 17.47
N SER A 231 14.07 9.66 17.57
CA SER A 231 13.58 10.40 18.73
C SER A 231 12.07 10.21 18.93
N PRO A 232 11.55 10.33 20.17
CA PRO A 232 10.13 10.27 20.43
C PRO A 232 9.30 11.23 19.57
N TYR A 233 9.82 12.41 19.27
CA TYR A 233 9.18 13.38 18.40
C TYR A 233 8.99 12.82 16.98
N ILE A 234 10.05 12.28 16.36
CA ILE A 234 10.01 11.70 15.01
C ILE A 234 9.03 10.52 14.98
N GLN A 235 9.05 9.65 16.01
CA GLN A 235 8.11 8.54 16.11
C GLN A 235 6.65 9.01 16.14
N TRP A 236 6.34 10.11 16.87
CA TRP A 236 5.00 10.68 16.86
C TRP A 236 4.63 11.32 15.52
N VAL A 237 5.56 12.00 14.85
CA VAL A 237 5.32 12.53 13.50
C VAL A 237 4.95 11.40 12.55
N LEU A 238 5.75 10.33 12.48
CA LEU A 238 5.45 9.16 11.65
C LEU A 238 4.09 8.54 12.02
N THR A 239 3.79 8.39 13.32
CA THR A 239 2.49 7.85 13.80
C THR A 239 1.31 8.65 13.26
N VAL A 240 1.37 9.98 13.37
CA VAL A 240 0.29 10.86 12.92
C VAL A 240 0.14 10.78 11.39
N PHE A 241 1.25 10.81 10.64
CA PHE A 241 1.18 10.75 9.17
C PHE A 241 0.75 9.38 8.67
N MET A 242 1.17 8.26 9.26
CA MET A 242 0.64 6.93 8.96
C MET A 242 -0.88 6.87 9.17
N PHE A 243 -1.38 7.44 10.27
CA PHE A 243 -2.82 7.56 10.52
C PHE A 243 -3.53 8.39 9.45
N LEU A 244 -2.96 9.54 9.05
CA LEU A 244 -3.55 10.44 8.05
C LEU A 244 -3.58 9.81 6.64
N PHE A 245 -2.50 9.17 6.20
CA PHE A 245 -2.46 8.54 4.87
C PHE A 245 -3.38 7.32 4.75
N ALA A 246 -3.79 6.71 5.85
CA ALA A 246 -4.79 5.64 5.86
C ALA A 246 -6.24 6.15 5.84
N ILE A 247 -6.48 7.46 5.89
CA ILE A 247 -7.80 8.08 5.76
C ILE A 247 -8.15 8.23 4.27
N ASN A 248 -9.43 8.13 3.95
CA ASN A 248 -9.95 8.39 2.62
C ASN A 248 -9.58 9.81 2.12
N PHE A 249 -8.84 9.93 1.03
CA PHE A 249 -8.37 11.22 0.49
C PHE A 249 -9.51 12.17 0.11
N ASN A 250 -10.70 11.66 -0.18
CA ASN A 250 -11.87 12.51 -0.42
C ASN A 250 -12.27 13.32 0.82
N LEU A 251 -11.96 12.86 2.03
CA LEU A 251 -12.24 13.61 3.26
C LEU A 251 -11.34 14.83 3.38
N PHE A 252 -10.07 14.75 2.95
CA PHE A 252 -9.19 15.92 2.89
C PHE A 252 -9.71 16.98 1.89
N TYR A 253 -10.26 16.52 0.76
CA TYR A 253 -10.91 17.44 -0.18
C TYR A 253 -12.12 18.15 0.46
N LEU A 254 -12.94 17.44 1.24
CA LEU A 254 -14.05 18.06 1.99
C LEU A 254 -13.55 19.05 3.03
N ILE A 255 -12.41 18.79 3.69
CA ILE A 255 -11.77 19.73 4.62
C ILE A 255 -11.39 21.02 3.88
N LEU A 256 -10.75 20.92 2.71
CA LEU A 256 -10.38 22.08 1.90
C LEU A 256 -11.60 22.91 1.45
N LEU A 257 -12.76 22.27 1.28
CA LEU A 257 -14.03 22.95 0.99
C LEU A 257 -14.73 23.53 2.24
N GLY A 258 -14.12 23.44 3.43
CA GLY A 258 -14.73 23.92 4.68
C GLY A 258 -15.86 23.03 5.22
N ARG A 259 -16.05 21.81 4.68
CA ARG A 259 -17.16 20.90 5.04
C ARG A 259 -16.77 19.92 6.14
N MET A 260 -16.19 20.40 7.22
CA MET A 260 -15.72 19.57 8.37
C MET A 260 -16.83 18.70 8.97
N ARG A 261 -18.08 19.18 9.01
CA ARG A 261 -19.21 18.41 9.55
C ARG A 261 -19.46 17.12 8.78
N ASP A 262 -19.25 17.12 7.47
CA ASP A 262 -19.44 15.94 6.63
C ASP A 262 -18.33 14.90 6.87
N VAL A 263 -17.11 15.35 7.17
CA VAL A 263 -15.98 14.48 7.54
C VAL A 263 -16.32 13.69 8.81
N PHE A 264 -16.74 14.37 9.87
CA PHE A 264 -17.10 13.71 11.14
C PHE A 264 -18.41 12.90 11.07
N ARG A 265 -19.24 13.11 10.05
CA ARG A 265 -20.45 12.29 9.80
C ARG A 265 -20.17 11.05 8.97
N ASN A 266 -19.01 10.98 8.30
CA ASN A 266 -18.65 9.81 7.51
C ASN A 266 -18.55 8.56 8.38
N THR A 267 -19.28 7.52 8.00
CA THR A 267 -19.39 6.27 8.78
C THR A 267 -18.06 5.52 8.81
N GLU A 268 -17.35 5.46 7.69
CA GLU A 268 -16.07 4.77 7.59
C GLU A 268 -15.02 5.42 8.49
N PHE A 269 -14.90 6.75 8.43
CA PHE A 269 -13.96 7.50 9.28
C PHE A 269 -14.23 7.29 10.78
N ARG A 270 -15.50 7.31 11.21
CA ARG A 270 -15.84 7.04 12.60
C ARG A 270 -15.49 5.63 13.05
N VAL A 271 -15.74 4.63 12.19
CA VAL A 271 -15.38 3.24 12.48
C VAL A 271 -13.86 3.10 12.56
N TYR A 272 -13.12 3.67 11.60
CA TYR A 272 -11.67 3.68 11.58
C TYR A 272 -11.09 4.31 12.86
N LEU A 273 -11.56 5.50 13.23
CA LEU A 273 -11.12 6.19 14.43
C LEU A 273 -11.43 5.38 15.71
N ALA A 274 -12.61 4.77 15.79
CA ALA A 274 -12.99 3.93 16.93
C ALA A 274 -12.08 2.70 17.04
N ILE A 275 -11.79 2.01 15.93
CA ILE A 275 -10.88 0.84 15.90
C ILE A 275 -9.48 1.26 16.39
N VAL A 276 -8.94 2.36 15.87
CA VAL A 276 -7.61 2.85 16.27
C VAL A 276 -7.57 3.20 17.74
N LEU A 277 -8.52 4.02 18.22
CA LEU A 277 -8.53 4.46 19.63
C LEU A 277 -8.69 3.29 20.60
N VAL A 278 -9.60 2.35 20.32
CA VAL A 278 -9.81 1.17 21.17
C VAL A 278 -8.56 0.28 21.16
N SER A 279 -7.97 0.03 20.01
CA SER A 279 -6.75 -0.80 19.89
C SER A 279 -5.56 -0.15 20.62
N VAL A 280 -5.36 1.16 20.46
CA VAL A 280 -4.30 1.89 21.18
C VAL A 280 -4.54 1.81 22.69
N ALA A 281 -5.76 2.04 23.17
CA ALA A 281 -6.06 2.00 24.60
C ALA A 281 -5.82 0.61 25.21
N VAL A 282 -6.30 -0.45 24.55
CA VAL A 282 -6.14 -1.83 25.03
C VAL A 282 -4.68 -2.24 25.01
N ILE A 283 -3.97 -2.03 23.88
CA ILE A 283 -2.55 -2.41 23.76
C ILE A 283 -1.70 -1.62 24.76
N THR A 284 -1.96 -0.30 24.95
CA THR A 284 -1.24 0.51 25.95
C THR A 284 -1.38 -0.09 27.34
N ALA A 285 -2.58 -0.49 27.74
CA ALA A 285 -2.82 -1.11 29.06
C ALA A 285 -2.09 -2.46 29.20
N GLU A 286 -2.09 -3.27 28.14
CA GLU A 286 -1.45 -4.59 28.12
C GLU A 286 0.07 -4.55 28.17
N ILE A 287 0.70 -3.57 27.46
CA ILE A 287 2.16 -3.48 27.42
C ILE A 287 2.76 -2.59 28.51
N MET A 288 1.91 -1.92 29.32
CA MET A 288 2.37 -1.03 30.41
C MET A 288 3.38 -1.71 31.36
N PRO A 289 3.28 -3.01 31.71
CA PRO A 289 4.28 -3.67 32.52
C PRO A 289 5.66 -3.85 31.84
N LEU A 290 5.72 -3.80 30.51
CA LEU A 290 6.93 -3.97 29.73
C LEU A 290 7.74 -2.67 29.62
N TYR A 291 7.08 -1.52 29.73
CA TYR A 291 7.68 -0.20 29.57
C TYR A 291 7.64 0.57 30.90
N ARG A 292 8.67 1.39 31.13
CA ARG A 292 8.84 2.09 32.41
C ARG A 292 7.80 3.20 32.66
N THR A 293 7.26 3.78 31.56
CA THR A 293 6.34 4.93 31.67
C THR A 293 5.08 4.72 30.83
N PHE A 294 3.99 5.32 31.25
CA PHE A 294 2.75 5.36 30.45
C PHE A 294 2.96 6.02 29.10
N SER A 295 3.77 7.09 29.05
CA SER A 295 4.07 7.80 27.79
C SER A 295 4.78 6.92 26.77
N ASP A 296 5.73 6.06 27.21
CA ASP A 296 6.41 5.13 26.32
C ASP A 296 5.48 4.04 25.84
N SER A 297 4.68 3.46 26.75
CA SER A 297 3.70 2.44 26.38
C SER A 297 2.70 2.99 25.37
N LEU A 298 2.17 4.20 25.58
CA LEU A 298 1.24 4.85 24.68
C LEU A 298 1.88 5.13 23.31
N ARG A 299 3.13 5.62 23.28
CA ARG A 299 3.85 5.88 22.03
C ARG A 299 4.05 4.60 21.24
N GLN A 300 4.53 3.52 21.87
CA GLN A 300 4.77 2.25 21.19
C GLN A 300 3.47 1.62 20.70
N ALA A 301 2.42 1.63 21.52
CA ALA A 301 1.10 1.14 21.12
C ALA A 301 0.52 1.94 19.96
N ALA A 302 0.53 3.27 20.04
CA ALA A 302 0.00 4.14 19.00
C ALA A 302 0.76 3.99 17.69
N PHE A 303 2.10 3.89 17.75
CA PHE A 303 2.94 3.69 16.59
C PHE A 303 2.63 2.35 15.89
N GLN A 304 2.64 1.24 16.64
CA GLN A 304 2.39 -0.08 16.05
C GLN A 304 0.95 -0.22 15.54
N VAL A 305 -0.04 0.31 16.24
CA VAL A 305 -1.44 0.34 15.77
C VAL A 305 -1.55 1.15 14.47
N ALA A 306 -0.97 2.36 14.42
CA ALA A 306 -0.99 3.18 13.21
C ALA A 306 -0.25 2.49 12.06
N SER A 307 0.92 1.93 12.32
CA SER A 307 1.73 1.21 11.33
C SER A 307 1.00 0.02 10.72
N ILE A 308 0.37 -0.81 11.55
CA ILE A 308 -0.29 -2.05 11.09
C ILE A 308 -1.62 -1.75 10.42
N ILE A 309 -2.48 -0.88 10.98
CA ILE A 309 -3.80 -0.59 10.36
C ILE A 309 -3.68 0.22 9.08
N SER A 310 -2.66 1.09 8.98
CA SER A 310 -2.35 1.80 7.75
C SER A 310 -1.64 0.91 6.72
N THR A 311 -1.28 -0.30 7.10
CA THR A 311 -0.45 -1.22 6.30
C THR A 311 0.91 -0.62 5.91
N THR A 312 1.44 0.32 6.72
CA THR A 312 2.75 0.93 6.47
C THR A 312 3.88 -0.02 6.84
N GLY A 313 3.83 -0.68 8.00
CA GLY A 313 4.82 -1.67 8.39
C GLY A 313 6.11 -1.12 9.02
N PHE A 314 6.22 0.16 9.35
CA PHE A 314 7.34 0.66 10.16
C PHE A 314 7.31 0.07 11.57
N ILE A 315 8.49 -0.10 12.16
CA ILE A 315 8.69 -0.79 13.43
C ILE A 315 9.47 0.10 14.39
N THR A 316 8.98 0.24 15.64
CA THR A 316 9.69 0.90 16.74
C THR A 316 9.99 -0.05 17.89
N ALA A 317 9.32 -1.18 17.94
CA ALA A 317 9.49 -2.20 18.96
C ALA A 317 9.23 -3.60 18.41
N ASP A 318 9.89 -4.58 18.97
CA ASP A 318 9.59 -5.98 18.68
C ASP A 318 8.29 -6.39 19.39
N PHE A 319 7.19 -6.38 18.64
CA PHE A 319 5.88 -6.77 19.16
C PHE A 319 5.70 -8.31 19.30
N THR A 320 6.71 -9.11 18.91
CA THR A 320 6.66 -10.57 19.12
C THR A 320 6.76 -10.95 20.59
N VAL A 321 7.34 -10.06 21.43
CA VAL A 321 7.42 -10.23 22.88
C VAL A 321 6.22 -9.68 23.64
N TRP A 322 5.26 -9.02 22.95
CA TRP A 322 4.07 -8.47 23.59
C TRP A 322 3.08 -9.55 24.01
N THR A 323 2.06 -9.16 24.77
CA THR A 323 1.03 -10.09 25.26
C THR A 323 0.26 -10.76 24.12
N PRO A 324 -0.27 -11.97 24.33
CA PRO A 324 -1.10 -12.64 23.32
C PRO A 324 -2.27 -11.82 22.82
N LEU A 325 -2.92 -11.03 23.71
CA LEU A 325 -4.03 -10.15 23.33
C LEU A 325 -3.56 -9.06 22.38
N SER A 326 -2.42 -8.41 22.65
CA SER A 326 -1.84 -7.40 21.78
C SER A 326 -1.52 -7.96 20.38
N LYS A 327 -0.95 -9.18 20.31
CA LYS A 327 -0.66 -9.86 19.03
C LYS A 327 -1.92 -10.17 18.23
N VAL A 328 -2.98 -10.66 18.88
CA VAL A 328 -4.28 -10.95 18.23
C VAL A 328 -4.93 -9.68 17.72
N LEU A 329 -4.84 -8.58 18.47
CA LEU A 329 -5.35 -7.27 18.02
C LEU A 329 -4.57 -6.78 16.79
N LEU A 330 -3.23 -6.82 16.82
CA LEU A 330 -2.41 -6.45 15.66
C LEU A 330 -2.72 -7.31 14.44
N LEU A 331 -2.88 -8.64 14.61
CA LEU A 331 -3.32 -9.53 13.55
C LEU A 331 -4.68 -9.11 12.98
N GLY A 332 -5.66 -8.79 13.84
CA GLY A 332 -6.95 -8.29 13.39
C GLY A 332 -6.84 -7.00 12.58
N LEU A 333 -5.95 -6.08 12.98
CA LEU A 333 -5.70 -4.84 12.26
C LEU A 333 -5.05 -5.06 10.88
N MET A 334 -4.19 -6.09 10.72
CA MET A 334 -3.64 -6.47 9.41
C MET A 334 -4.74 -6.83 8.40
N PHE A 335 -5.82 -7.50 8.86
CA PHE A 335 -6.96 -7.81 8.01
C PHE A 335 -7.83 -6.59 7.71
N VAL A 336 -8.06 -5.74 8.71
CA VAL A 336 -8.94 -4.57 8.57
C VAL A 336 -8.40 -3.58 7.56
N GLY A 337 -7.12 -3.20 7.70
CA GLY A 337 -6.47 -2.21 6.84
C GLY A 337 -7.00 -0.78 7.03
N GLY A 338 -6.71 0.11 6.07
CA GLY A 338 -7.15 1.51 6.10
C GLY A 338 -8.53 1.75 5.49
N CYS A 339 -8.86 3.03 5.28
CA CYS A 339 -10.11 3.44 4.63
C CYS A 339 -10.06 3.21 3.11
N ALA A 340 -11.21 2.98 2.49
CA ALA A 340 -11.32 2.96 1.04
C ALA A 340 -10.94 4.33 0.45
N GLY A 341 -10.20 4.33 -0.67
CA GLY A 341 -9.68 5.57 -1.26
C GLY A 341 -8.56 6.23 -0.44
N SER A 342 -7.84 5.45 0.38
CA SER A 342 -6.54 5.76 0.98
C SER A 342 -5.44 4.99 0.26
N THR A 343 -4.18 5.23 0.65
CA THR A 343 -3.02 4.49 0.13
C THR A 343 -2.85 3.09 0.75
N ALA A 344 -3.48 2.83 1.90
CA ALA A 344 -3.38 1.60 2.66
C ALA A 344 -3.92 0.36 1.92
N GLY A 345 -3.39 -0.81 2.23
CA GLY A 345 -3.87 -2.13 1.80
C GLY A 345 -4.97 -2.73 2.70
N GLY A 346 -5.09 -4.04 2.72
CA GLY A 346 -6.07 -4.80 3.53
C GLY A 346 -7.49 -4.79 2.97
N LEU A 347 -8.43 -5.38 3.72
CA LEU A 347 -9.85 -5.54 3.34
C LEU A 347 -10.60 -4.21 3.20
N LYS A 348 -10.12 -3.14 3.81
CA LYS A 348 -10.70 -1.81 3.97
C LYS A 348 -11.81 -1.73 5.01
N VAL A 349 -11.75 -0.68 5.83
CA VAL A 349 -12.70 -0.41 6.91
C VAL A 349 -14.15 -0.35 6.42
N SER A 350 -14.41 0.20 5.23
CA SER A 350 -15.75 0.28 4.65
C SER A 350 -16.37 -1.11 4.42
N ARG A 351 -15.59 -2.07 3.88
CA ARG A 351 -16.08 -3.44 3.65
C ARG A 351 -16.32 -4.16 4.97
N VAL A 352 -15.41 -3.99 5.95
CA VAL A 352 -15.60 -4.54 7.31
C VAL A 352 -16.88 -4.00 7.95
N ALA A 353 -17.14 -2.69 7.85
CA ALA A 353 -18.36 -2.10 8.35
C ALA A 353 -19.62 -2.61 7.65
N ILE A 354 -19.58 -2.83 6.33
CA ILE A 354 -20.68 -3.40 5.56
C ILE A 354 -20.93 -4.85 5.99
N LEU A 355 -19.90 -5.69 6.07
CA LEU A 355 -20.01 -7.09 6.51
C LEU A 355 -20.62 -7.19 7.90
N PHE A 356 -20.18 -6.36 8.84
CA PHE A 356 -20.74 -6.33 10.19
C PHE A 356 -22.24 -5.94 10.19
N LYS A 357 -22.62 -4.95 9.37
CA LYS A 357 -24.03 -4.55 9.22
C LYS A 357 -24.88 -5.65 8.56
N MET A 358 -24.29 -6.38 7.58
CA MET A 358 -24.94 -7.54 6.96
C MET A 358 -25.20 -8.64 8.00
N MET A 359 -24.18 -9.04 8.77
CA MET A 359 -24.35 -10.03 9.84
C MET A 359 -25.44 -9.61 10.85
N ARG A 360 -25.41 -8.34 11.28
CA ARG A 360 -26.41 -7.81 12.19
C ARG A 360 -27.82 -7.84 11.60
N ARG A 361 -27.98 -7.55 10.31
CA ARG A 361 -29.24 -7.65 9.59
C ARG A 361 -29.76 -9.09 9.56
N GLU A 362 -28.92 -10.05 9.20
CA GLU A 362 -29.30 -11.46 9.13
C GLU A 362 -29.70 -12.01 10.52
N LEU A 363 -28.95 -11.68 11.57
CA LEU A 363 -29.29 -12.05 12.94
C LEU A 363 -30.65 -11.45 13.35
N ARG A 364 -30.92 -10.18 13.00
CA ARG A 364 -32.23 -9.56 13.28
C ARG A 364 -33.36 -10.19 12.48
N HIS A 365 -33.12 -10.51 11.22
CA HIS A 365 -34.11 -11.17 10.37
C HIS A 365 -34.46 -12.57 10.89
N THR A 366 -33.47 -13.33 11.38
CA THR A 366 -33.71 -14.63 12.04
C THR A 366 -34.56 -14.47 13.30
N LEU A 367 -34.30 -13.43 14.13
CA LEU A 367 -35.06 -13.19 15.36
C LEU A 367 -36.45 -12.56 15.10
N ARG A 368 -36.59 -11.78 14.02
CA ARG A 368 -37.79 -11.02 13.68
C ARG A 368 -38.02 -11.02 12.15
N PRO A 369 -38.55 -12.11 11.57
CA PRO A 369 -38.66 -12.30 10.10
C PRO A 369 -39.51 -11.24 9.37
N ARG A 370 -40.40 -10.55 10.08
CA ARG A 370 -41.28 -9.54 9.49
C ARG A 370 -40.66 -8.13 9.42
N VAL A 371 -39.46 -7.93 9.99
CA VAL A 371 -38.78 -6.61 9.96
C VAL A 371 -37.99 -6.46 8.68
N VAL A 372 -38.28 -5.42 7.91
CA VAL A 372 -37.49 -5.01 6.75
C VAL A 372 -36.36 -4.11 7.26
N ASP A 373 -35.15 -4.66 7.39
CA ASP A 373 -33.95 -3.90 7.79
C ASP A 373 -33.10 -3.55 6.56
N VAL A 374 -32.72 -2.30 6.42
CA VAL A 374 -31.98 -1.76 5.29
C VAL A 374 -30.58 -1.34 5.74
N ILE A 375 -29.55 -1.85 5.05
CA ILE A 375 -28.16 -1.43 5.30
C ILE A 375 -28.00 0.01 4.83
N LYS A 376 -27.49 0.89 5.72
CA LYS A 376 -27.20 2.30 5.42
C LYS A 376 -25.72 2.60 5.62
N MET A 377 -25.11 3.32 4.65
CA MET A 377 -23.79 3.93 4.76
C MET A 377 -23.94 5.44 4.53
N ASP A 378 -23.36 6.26 5.42
CA ASP A 378 -23.44 7.73 5.38
C ASP A 378 -24.90 8.27 5.28
N GLY A 379 -25.85 7.58 5.95
CA GLY A 379 -27.27 7.92 5.91
C GLY A 379 -28.01 7.50 4.65
N ARG A 380 -27.34 6.96 3.63
CA ARG A 380 -27.93 6.48 2.36
C ARG A 380 -28.13 4.98 2.41
N ARG A 381 -29.16 4.50 1.76
CA ARG A 381 -29.40 3.05 1.56
C ARG A 381 -28.31 2.48 0.67
N LEU A 382 -27.67 1.39 1.12
CA LEU A 382 -26.74 0.62 0.31
C LEU A 382 -27.53 -0.29 -0.64
N ASP A 383 -27.12 -0.34 -1.88
CA ASP A 383 -27.68 -1.25 -2.86
C ASP A 383 -27.36 -2.71 -2.50
N GLU A 384 -28.35 -3.61 -2.66
CA GLU A 384 -28.19 -5.04 -2.34
C GLU A 384 -27.11 -5.70 -3.22
N GLN A 385 -26.96 -5.25 -4.47
CA GLN A 385 -25.91 -5.76 -5.35
C GLN A 385 -24.52 -5.41 -4.81
N THR A 386 -24.35 -4.20 -4.29
CA THR A 386 -23.10 -3.78 -3.65
C THR A 386 -22.80 -4.60 -2.39
N ALA A 387 -23.82 -4.85 -1.54
CA ALA A 387 -23.65 -5.68 -0.35
C ALA A 387 -23.25 -7.12 -0.73
N HIS A 388 -23.91 -7.70 -1.73
CA HIS A 388 -23.58 -9.03 -2.24
C HIS A 388 -22.15 -9.08 -2.80
N SER A 389 -21.73 -8.08 -3.58
CA SER A 389 -20.37 -8.00 -4.13
C SER A 389 -19.30 -7.97 -3.03
N VAL A 390 -19.56 -7.26 -1.92
CA VAL A 390 -18.66 -7.24 -0.75
C VAL A 390 -18.55 -8.62 -0.10
N ALA A 391 -19.64 -9.36 0.02
CA ALA A 391 -19.64 -10.72 0.56
C ALA A 391 -18.86 -11.70 -0.33
N VAL A 392 -19.07 -11.64 -1.65
CA VAL A 392 -18.31 -12.46 -2.62
C VAL A 392 -16.83 -12.12 -2.59
N TYR A 393 -16.50 -10.81 -2.57
CA TYR A 393 -15.10 -10.37 -2.43
C TYR A 393 -14.45 -10.93 -1.16
N PHE A 394 -15.14 -10.87 -0.02
CA PHE A 394 -14.63 -11.41 1.23
C PHE A 394 -14.38 -12.92 1.15
N ALA A 395 -15.26 -13.67 0.53
CA ALA A 395 -15.08 -15.12 0.33
C ALA A 395 -13.83 -15.40 -0.54
N LEU A 396 -13.69 -14.69 -1.67
CA LEU A 396 -12.53 -14.83 -2.55
C LEU A 396 -11.22 -14.40 -1.86
N TYR A 397 -11.27 -13.33 -1.05
CA TYR A 397 -10.15 -12.85 -0.27
C TYR A 397 -9.64 -13.93 0.71
N ILE A 398 -10.53 -14.56 1.49
CA ILE A 398 -10.15 -15.65 2.41
C ILE A 398 -9.62 -16.86 1.66
N LEU A 399 -10.25 -17.26 0.54
CA LEU A 399 -9.80 -18.38 -0.29
C LEU A 399 -8.41 -18.12 -0.89
N SER A 400 -8.13 -16.89 -1.31
CA SER A 400 -6.82 -16.52 -1.87
C SER A 400 -5.71 -16.57 -0.82
N ILE A 401 -5.98 -16.08 0.39
CA ILE A 401 -5.03 -16.19 1.51
C ILE A 401 -4.80 -17.66 1.86
N ALA A 402 -5.86 -18.48 1.95
CA ALA A 402 -5.76 -19.90 2.23
C ALA A 402 -4.93 -20.64 1.15
N ALA A 403 -5.15 -20.33 -0.12
CA ALA A 403 -4.37 -20.90 -1.22
C ALA A 403 -2.89 -20.50 -1.14
N LEU A 404 -2.59 -19.24 -0.75
CA LEU A 404 -1.22 -18.78 -0.57
C LEU A 404 -0.55 -19.51 0.61
N ILE A 405 -1.24 -19.68 1.75
CA ILE A 405 -0.74 -20.43 2.92
C ILE A 405 -0.43 -21.87 2.52
N VAL A 406 -1.33 -22.55 1.81
CA VAL A 406 -1.12 -23.92 1.33
C VAL A 406 0.10 -23.98 0.41
N SER A 407 0.26 -23.02 -0.50
CA SER A 407 1.41 -22.94 -1.40
C SER A 407 2.72 -22.76 -0.62
N LEU A 408 2.73 -21.92 0.43
CA LEU A 408 3.90 -21.69 1.27
C LEU A 408 4.22 -22.88 2.19
N SER A 409 3.24 -23.73 2.51
CA SER A 409 3.46 -24.89 3.38
C SER A 409 4.45 -25.90 2.79
N PHE A 410 4.71 -25.86 1.48
CA PHE A 410 5.77 -26.63 0.84
C PHE A 410 7.18 -26.08 1.10
N SER A 411 7.33 -24.89 1.70
CA SER A 411 8.62 -24.25 1.97
C SER A 411 9.40 -24.88 3.13
N ARG A 412 8.79 -25.76 3.91
CA ARG A 412 9.34 -26.41 5.13
C ARG A 412 9.57 -25.47 6.32
N PHE A 413 9.12 -24.20 6.25
CA PHE A 413 9.09 -23.33 7.43
C PHE A 413 7.91 -23.69 8.34
N ASP A 414 7.98 -23.24 9.59
CA ASP A 414 6.92 -23.44 10.57
C ASP A 414 5.60 -22.77 10.13
N LEU A 415 4.50 -23.28 10.67
CA LEU A 415 3.16 -22.81 10.32
C LEU A 415 2.97 -21.33 10.63
N GLU A 416 3.52 -20.85 11.75
CA GLU A 416 3.42 -19.47 12.18
C GLU A 416 4.08 -18.54 11.15
N THR A 417 5.30 -18.83 10.74
CA THR A 417 6.04 -18.08 9.71
C THR A 417 5.28 -18.04 8.39
N ASN A 418 4.80 -19.19 7.89
CA ASN A 418 4.09 -19.27 6.60
C ASN A 418 2.73 -18.55 6.65
N LEU A 419 2.00 -18.70 7.76
CA LEU A 419 0.71 -18.03 7.98
C LEU A 419 0.85 -16.51 7.93
N PHE A 420 1.79 -15.98 8.73
CA PHE A 420 1.96 -14.53 8.83
C PHE A 420 2.64 -13.93 7.60
N ALA A 421 3.55 -14.64 6.94
CA ALA A 421 4.11 -14.22 5.66
C ALA A 421 3.02 -14.09 4.59
N ALA A 422 2.11 -15.08 4.50
CA ALA A 422 0.97 -15.03 3.57
C ALA A 422 0.03 -13.85 3.89
N ILE A 423 -0.38 -13.71 5.16
CA ILE A 423 -1.30 -12.66 5.59
C ILE A 423 -0.67 -11.28 5.36
N SER A 424 0.56 -11.09 5.79
CA SER A 424 1.27 -9.80 5.66
C SER A 424 1.48 -9.41 4.19
N CYS A 425 1.96 -10.31 3.36
CA CYS A 425 2.17 -10.05 1.93
C CYS A 425 0.85 -9.80 1.18
N PHE A 426 -0.20 -10.58 1.47
CA PHE A 426 -1.49 -10.41 0.81
C PHE A 426 -2.21 -9.12 1.24
N ASN A 427 -2.03 -8.68 2.48
CA ASN A 427 -2.60 -7.42 2.98
C ASN A 427 -1.70 -6.20 2.75
N ASN A 428 -0.53 -6.39 2.11
CA ASN A 428 0.45 -5.34 1.85
C ASN A 428 0.88 -4.60 3.13
N VAL A 429 1.25 -5.35 4.19
CA VAL A 429 1.63 -4.79 5.51
C VAL A 429 3.16 -4.79 5.71
N GLY A 430 3.86 -5.83 5.23
CA GLY A 430 5.31 -6.02 5.33
C GLY A 430 5.72 -6.92 6.49
N PRO A 431 5.78 -6.44 7.73
CA PRO A 431 6.12 -7.29 8.87
C PRO A 431 4.99 -8.25 9.24
N GLY A 432 5.38 -9.43 9.75
CA GLY A 432 4.48 -10.44 10.28
C GLY A 432 4.90 -10.89 11.68
N PHE A 433 4.82 -12.18 11.92
CA PHE A 433 5.36 -12.87 13.11
C PHE A 433 6.27 -14.02 12.65
N GLY A 434 6.96 -14.67 13.57
CA GLY A 434 7.94 -15.69 13.25
C GLY A 434 9.14 -15.10 12.50
N MET A 435 9.64 -15.80 11.47
CA MET A 435 10.80 -15.37 10.68
C MET A 435 10.53 -14.07 9.89
N ALA A 436 9.28 -13.83 9.48
CA ALA A 436 8.85 -12.60 8.83
C ALA A 436 8.47 -11.49 9.84
N GLY A 437 8.89 -11.62 11.11
CA GLY A 437 8.62 -10.68 12.20
C GLY A 437 9.36 -9.35 12.04
N PRO A 438 9.19 -8.45 13.05
CA PRO A 438 9.73 -7.08 13.01
C PRO A 438 11.24 -7.00 12.85
N VAL A 439 11.97 -8.01 13.31
CA VAL A 439 13.45 -8.10 13.21
C VAL A 439 13.92 -9.08 12.13
N GLY A 440 12.99 -9.67 11.39
CA GLY A 440 13.26 -10.66 10.35
C GLY A 440 13.13 -10.11 8.94
N ASN A 441 13.36 -10.99 7.95
CA ASN A 441 13.21 -10.67 6.53
C ASN A 441 12.82 -11.91 5.72
N TYR A 442 12.54 -11.72 4.43
CA TYR A 442 12.09 -12.79 3.52
C TYR A 442 13.24 -13.45 2.75
N SER A 443 14.51 -13.12 3.03
CA SER A 443 15.67 -13.68 2.31
C SER A 443 15.75 -15.21 2.38
N PRO A 444 15.42 -15.90 3.53
CA PRO A 444 15.54 -17.34 3.61
C PRO A 444 14.55 -18.12 2.74
N TYR A 445 13.47 -17.50 2.27
CA TYR A 445 12.55 -18.18 1.36
C TYR A 445 13.23 -18.55 0.03
N PRO A 446 13.07 -19.81 -0.44
CA PRO A 446 13.52 -20.20 -1.78
C PRO A 446 12.87 -19.35 -2.90
N PRO A 447 13.51 -19.20 -4.07
CA PRO A 447 13.05 -18.32 -5.13
C PRO A 447 11.60 -18.54 -5.59
N LEU A 448 11.14 -19.81 -5.65
CA LEU A 448 9.77 -20.13 -6.02
C LEU A 448 8.74 -19.55 -5.05
N PHE A 449 9.01 -19.62 -3.74
CA PHE A 449 8.10 -19.11 -2.72
C PHE A 449 8.09 -17.57 -2.67
N LYS A 450 9.20 -16.92 -3.00
CA LYS A 450 9.25 -15.48 -3.20
C LYS A 450 8.35 -15.04 -4.36
N LEU A 451 8.28 -15.83 -5.44
CA LEU A 451 7.33 -15.56 -6.54
C LEU A 451 5.87 -15.75 -6.11
N PHE A 452 5.55 -16.76 -5.28
CA PHE A 452 4.19 -16.91 -4.72
C PHE A 452 3.82 -15.74 -3.80
N LEU A 453 4.74 -15.30 -2.95
CA LEU A 453 4.53 -14.12 -2.11
C LEU A 453 4.38 -12.85 -2.96
N SER A 454 5.19 -12.68 -4.01
CA SER A 454 5.04 -11.56 -4.97
C SER A 454 3.69 -11.56 -5.65
N ALA A 455 3.21 -12.74 -6.08
CA ALA A 455 1.85 -12.88 -6.62
C ALA A 455 0.78 -12.54 -5.57
N GLY A 456 0.98 -12.95 -4.32
CA GLY A 456 0.11 -12.58 -3.20
C GLY A 456 0.03 -11.07 -2.98
N MET A 457 1.18 -10.36 -3.00
CA MET A 457 1.24 -8.90 -2.89
C MET A 457 0.50 -8.18 -4.03
N LEU A 458 0.67 -8.68 -5.27
CA LEU A 458 -0.01 -8.15 -6.45
C LEU A 458 -1.53 -8.38 -6.37
N LEU A 459 -1.96 -9.59 -5.99
CA LEU A 459 -3.38 -9.90 -5.82
C LEU A 459 -4.03 -9.06 -4.72
N GLY A 460 -3.36 -8.89 -3.59
CA GLY A 460 -3.84 -8.06 -2.50
C GLY A 460 -3.99 -6.58 -2.88
N ARG A 461 -3.09 -6.07 -3.74
CA ARG A 461 -3.16 -4.68 -4.22
C ARG A 461 -4.22 -4.45 -5.28
N LEU A 462 -4.49 -5.45 -6.12
CA LEU A 462 -5.48 -5.36 -7.21
C LEU A 462 -6.93 -5.42 -6.72
N GLU A 463 -7.20 -5.83 -5.49
CA GLU A 463 -8.50 -5.91 -4.79
C GLU A 463 -9.66 -6.57 -5.57
#